data_f3dda47bf282d119a9891ee9a9f0184e
#
_entry.id   f3dda47bf282d119a9891ee9a9f0184e
#
_cell.length_a   1.000
_cell.length_b   1.000
_cell.length_c   1.000
_cell.angle_alpha   90.00
_cell.angle_beta   90.00
_cell.angle_gamma   90.00
#
_symmetry.space_group_name_H-M   'P 1'
#
loop_
_entity.id
_entity.type
_entity.pdbx_description
1 polymer ?
#
loop_
_entity_poly.entity_id
_entity_poly.type
_entity_poly.pdbx_seq_one_letter_code
_entity_poly.pdbx_strand_id
1 'polypeptide(L)'
;MAYKVFSNGDALTGSELNTYLMNQSVMVFASATARTAALPSPNEGMVTYLEDTNVLYLWTGATWQNIVSVSGTGNILINSNFVVNQRSYTSGTSLSSGAYGVDRWKATSNNSSMTFTYSVNGYPVTINSGGSFAQVIEQTNIPGSGSYTLSWSGTATGRVYNSGSTAPSYAASPVTVTLDGTANVVVEFEATGGTKTLEKVQLEKGTSATNWRLQSNGFEAELAKCQRYYIRYNAGSSGYGKVAQGFALGSNSVAFGFPVPVEMRTVASSVDYSTIGNWRAYDNVSEKTGSSFSLDTASTTKFINVELVGVGSATTSRPYFLRAFNDTAAYIGFSAEL
;
A
#
# COMPACT_ATOMS: atom_id res chain seq x y z
N MET A 1 28.48 -30.65 3.73
CA MET A 1 29.08 -31.52 2.69
C MET A 1 30.54 -31.17 2.56
N ALA A 2 31.42 -32.16 2.41
CA ALA A 2 32.84 -31.90 2.19
C ALA A 2 33.07 -31.52 0.72
N TYR A 3 33.87 -30.49 0.47
CA TYR A 3 34.35 -30.15 -0.87
C TYR A 3 35.42 -31.15 -1.28
N LYS A 4 35.36 -31.71 -2.50
CA LYS A 4 36.36 -32.61 -3.06
C LYS A 4 37.01 -31.96 -4.27
N VAL A 5 38.33 -31.95 -4.30
CA VAL A 5 39.12 -31.59 -5.49
C VAL A 5 39.44 -32.87 -6.24
N PHE A 6 39.10 -32.89 -7.52
CA PHE A 6 39.44 -33.98 -8.45
C PHE A 6 40.76 -33.66 -9.17
N SER A 7 41.63 -34.63 -9.27
CA SER A 7 42.91 -34.52 -9.97
C SER A 7 42.83 -35.18 -11.33
N ASN A 8 43.74 -34.79 -12.23
CA ASN A 8 43.82 -35.39 -13.58
C ASN A 8 44.10 -36.89 -13.45
N GLY A 9 43.21 -37.73 -14.02
CA GLY A 9 43.32 -39.19 -13.96
C GLY A 9 42.53 -39.87 -12.85
N ASP A 10 41.83 -39.11 -11.98
CA ASP A 10 40.93 -39.69 -10.99
C ASP A 10 39.77 -40.44 -11.64
N ALA A 11 39.55 -41.69 -11.26
CA ALA A 11 38.35 -42.43 -11.61
C ALA A 11 37.20 -42.05 -10.71
N LEU A 12 36.09 -41.52 -11.29
CA LEU A 12 34.88 -41.17 -10.55
C LEU A 12 34.04 -42.42 -10.29
N THR A 13 33.74 -42.68 -9.03
CA THR A 13 32.72 -43.67 -8.67
C THR A 13 31.33 -43.08 -8.76
N GLY A 14 30.29 -43.91 -8.95
CA GLY A 14 28.89 -43.46 -8.94
C GLY A 14 28.51 -42.74 -7.65
N SER A 15 29.05 -43.13 -6.50
CA SER A 15 28.84 -42.47 -5.20
C SER A 15 29.45 -41.05 -5.17
N GLU A 16 30.65 -40.89 -5.71
CA GLU A 16 31.32 -39.57 -5.79
C GLU A 16 30.62 -38.64 -6.76
N LEU A 17 30.18 -39.17 -7.90
CA LEU A 17 29.38 -38.42 -8.87
C LEU A 17 28.11 -37.87 -8.22
N ASN A 18 27.36 -38.72 -7.50
CA ASN A 18 26.16 -38.30 -6.81
C ASN A 18 26.43 -37.30 -5.68
N THR A 19 27.45 -37.56 -4.84
CA THR A 19 27.74 -36.73 -3.65
C THR A 19 28.31 -35.35 -4.03
N TYR A 20 29.26 -35.32 -4.97
CA TYR A 20 30.06 -34.10 -5.23
C TYR A 20 29.63 -33.33 -6.48
N LEU A 21 28.84 -33.92 -7.38
CA LEU A 21 28.38 -33.26 -8.59
C LEU A 21 26.84 -33.16 -8.63
N MET A 22 26.13 -34.27 -8.60
CA MET A 22 24.66 -34.25 -8.77
C MET A 22 23.94 -33.50 -7.65
N ASN A 23 24.34 -33.73 -6.38
CA ASN A 23 23.73 -33.07 -5.23
C ASN A 23 24.06 -31.57 -5.14
N GLN A 24 25.03 -31.06 -5.90
CA GLN A 24 25.47 -29.67 -5.92
C GLN A 24 25.05 -28.94 -7.22
N SER A 25 24.43 -29.63 -8.15
CA SER A 25 23.90 -29.04 -9.38
C SER A 25 22.46 -28.59 -9.23
N VAL A 26 21.99 -27.69 -10.12
CA VAL A 26 20.56 -27.42 -10.27
C VAL A 26 19.93 -28.55 -11.10
N MET A 27 19.09 -29.34 -10.47
CA MET A 27 18.41 -30.45 -11.11
C MET A 27 17.09 -29.97 -11.73
N VAL A 28 16.78 -30.38 -12.96
CA VAL A 28 15.57 -29.99 -13.68
C VAL A 28 14.56 -31.16 -13.65
N PHE A 29 13.31 -30.85 -13.28
CA PHE A 29 12.22 -31.79 -13.23
C PHE A 29 10.97 -31.20 -13.92
N ALA A 30 10.21 -32.05 -14.58
CA ALA A 30 8.97 -31.66 -15.24
C ALA A 30 7.90 -31.15 -14.26
N SER A 31 7.89 -31.62 -13.01
CA SER A 31 6.92 -31.23 -11.98
C SER A 31 7.39 -31.57 -10.56
N ALA A 32 6.68 -31.07 -9.56
CA ALA A 32 6.90 -31.41 -8.16
C ALA A 32 6.74 -32.92 -7.89
N THR A 33 5.81 -33.59 -8.57
CA THR A 33 5.62 -35.03 -8.49
C THR A 33 6.83 -35.79 -9.01
N ALA A 34 7.35 -35.42 -10.18
CA ALA A 34 8.55 -36.02 -10.77
C ALA A 34 9.77 -35.83 -9.87
N ARG A 35 9.93 -34.62 -9.27
CA ARG A 35 10.98 -34.34 -8.30
C ARG A 35 10.89 -35.24 -7.08
N THR A 36 9.71 -35.36 -6.47
CA THR A 36 9.52 -36.19 -5.27
C THR A 36 9.79 -37.67 -5.54
N ALA A 37 9.43 -38.16 -6.72
CA ALA A 37 9.74 -39.54 -7.12
C ALA A 37 11.26 -39.78 -7.30
N ALA A 38 11.98 -38.81 -7.84
CA ALA A 38 13.43 -38.89 -8.06
C ALA A 38 14.25 -38.59 -6.79
N LEU A 39 13.75 -37.73 -5.90
CA LEU A 39 14.41 -37.30 -4.67
C LEU A 39 13.52 -37.57 -3.46
N PRO A 40 13.33 -38.84 -3.04
CA PRO A 40 12.48 -39.19 -1.91
C PRO A 40 13.04 -38.73 -0.55
N SER A 41 14.34 -38.47 -0.48
CA SER A 41 15.05 -37.98 0.72
C SER A 41 16.09 -36.94 0.34
N PRO A 42 15.67 -35.72 -0.01
CA PRO A 42 16.63 -34.70 -0.45
C PRO A 42 17.50 -34.22 0.71
N ASN A 43 18.73 -33.81 0.42
CA ASN A 43 19.64 -33.20 1.38
C ASN A 43 19.39 -31.68 1.44
N GLU A 44 19.50 -31.10 2.65
CA GLU A 44 19.43 -29.65 2.84
C GLU A 44 20.46 -28.93 1.95
N GLY A 45 19.98 -27.86 1.28
CA GLY A 45 20.77 -27.09 0.33
C GLY A 45 20.64 -27.53 -1.13
N MET A 46 19.95 -28.64 -1.44
CA MET A 46 19.68 -29.03 -2.82
C MET A 46 18.79 -28.00 -3.53
N VAL A 47 19.15 -27.69 -4.80
CA VAL A 47 18.40 -26.76 -5.65
C VAL A 47 17.81 -27.51 -6.84
N THR A 48 16.53 -27.25 -7.11
CA THR A 48 15.82 -27.85 -8.26
C THR A 48 15.03 -26.78 -9.03
N TYR A 49 14.92 -26.97 -10.34
CA TYR A 49 14.04 -26.19 -11.21
C TYR A 49 12.85 -27.06 -11.63
N LEU A 50 11.62 -26.55 -11.56
CA LEU A 50 10.42 -27.20 -12.05
C LEU A 50 9.96 -26.53 -13.33
N GLU A 51 9.79 -27.31 -14.41
CA GLU A 51 9.39 -26.81 -15.74
C GLU A 51 7.92 -26.40 -15.80
N ASP A 52 7.04 -27.08 -15.07
CA ASP A 52 5.61 -26.77 -15.02
C ASP A 52 5.29 -25.42 -14.36
N THR A 53 6.12 -24.99 -13.42
CA THR A 53 5.94 -23.72 -12.69
C THR A 53 6.98 -22.65 -13.05
N ASN A 54 8.04 -23.01 -13.79
CA ASN A 54 9.19 -22.17 -14.11
C ASN A 54 9.86 -21.56 -12.86
N VAL A 55 10.03 -22.37 -11.79
CA VAL A 55 10.49 -21.92 -10.49
C VAL A 55 11.68 -22.73 -9.99
N LEU A 56 12.64 -22.03 -9.38
CA LEU A 56 13.73 -22.63 -8.60
C LEU A 56 13.31 -22.87 -7.15
N TYR A 57 13.60 -24.04 -6.64
CA TYR A 57 13.33 -24.45 -5.26
C TYR A 57 14.61 -24.85 -4.53
N LEU A 58 14.72 -24.46 -3.26
CA LEU A 58 15.74 -24.88 -2.31
C LEU A 58 15.11 -25.82 -1.29
N TRP A 59 15.74 -26.95 -0.99
CA TRP A 59 15.37 -27.81 0.15
C TRP A 59 15.96 -27.28 1.44
N THR A 60 15.11 -26.98 2.43
CA THR A 60 15.49 -26.40 3.72
C THR A 60 15.77 -27.44 4.80
N GLY A 61 15.84 -28.72 4.44
CA GLY A 61 15.86 -29.83 5.39
C GLY A 61 14.47 -30.34 5.80
N ALA A 62 13.40 -29.56 5.55
CA ALA A 62 12.04 -29.93 5.89
C ALA A 62 11.05 -29.74 4.70
N THR A 63 11.23 -28.69 3.90
CA THR A 63 10.34 -28.34 2.79
C THR A 63 11.09 -27.74 1.62
N TRP A 64 10.51 -27.85 0.42
CA TRP A 64 10.97 -27.15 -0.76
C TRP A 64 10.47 -25.71 -0.73
N GLN A 65 11.39 -24.74 -0.58
CA GLN A 65 11.09 -23.31 -0.66
C GLN A 65 11.41 -22.75 -2.04
N ASN A 66 10.48 -21.96 -2.58
CA ASN A 66 10.71 -21.16 -3.77
C ASN A 66 11.78 -20.08 -3.49
N ILE A 67 12.91 -20.10 -4.19
CA ILE A 67 14.02 -19.14 -4.02
C ILE A 67 14.11 -18.10 -5.12
N VAL A 68 13.49 -18.34 -6.25
CA VAL A 68 13.36 -17.36 -7.36
C VAL A 68 12.02 -17.59 -8.03
N SER A 69 11.08 -16.74 -7.76
CA SER A 69 9.94 -16.54 -8.62
C SER A 69 10.39 -15.65 -9.78
N VAL A 70 10.61 -16.23 -10.96
CA VAL A 70 11.01 -15.47 -12.17
C VAL A 70 9.88 -14.59 -12.70
N SER A 71 8.69 -14.67 -12.11
CA SER A 71 7.48 -13.98 -12.57
C SER A 71 6.83 -13.04 -11.56
N GLY A 72 7.43 -12.80 -10.39
CA GLY A 72 6.84 -11.85 -9.45
C GLY A 72 7.28 -10.42 -9.74
N THR A 73 6.43 -9.60 -10.31
CA THR A 73 6.62 -8.13 -10.44
C THR A 73 6.67 -7.42 -9.09
N GLY A 74 6.68 -8.17 -7.99
CA GLY A 74 6.56 -7.68 -6.64
C GLY A 74 5.11 -7.40 -6.23
N ASN A 75 4.93 -7.01 -4.98
CA ASN A 75 3.61 -6.60 -4.50
C ASN A 75 3.20 -5.30 -5.18
N ILE A 76 2.01 -5.27 -5.79
CA ILE A 76 1.47 -4.09 -6.49
C ILE A 76 0.70 -3.19 -5.52
N LEU A 77 0.25 -3.74 -4.38
CA LEU A 77 -0.51 -3.01 -3.37
C LEU A 77 0.38 -2.06 -2.56
N ILE A 78 -0.11 -0.84 -2.36
CA ILE A 78 0.51 0.18 -1.51
C ILE A 78 -0.05 0.04 -0.10
N ASN A 79 0.78 0.24 0.92
CA ASN A 79 0.39 0.13 2.33
C ASN A 79 -0.24 -1.23 2.67
N SER A 80 0.35 -2.29 2.14
CA SER A 80 -0.17 -3.66 2.26
C SER A 80 0.03 -4.29 3.65
N ASN A 81 0.73 -3.60 4.55
CA ASN A 81 0.89 -3.89 5.96
C ASN A 81 0.17 -2.88 6.88
N PHE A 82 -0.62 -1.97 6.31
CA PHE A 82 -1.49 -1.01 7.01
C PHE A 82 -0.78 -0.02 7.96
N VAL A 83 0.53 0.24 7.79
CA VAL A 83 1.32 1.08 8.72
C VAL A 83 1.23 2.58 8.42
N VAL A 84 0.96 2.97 7.18
CA VAL A 84 0.82 4.38 6.80
C VAL A 84 -0.59 4.83 7.13
N ASN A 85 -0.70 5.81 8.01
CA ASN A 85 -1.98 6.34 8.53
C ASN A 85 -1.91 7.86 8.68
N GLN A 86 -1.74 8.58 7.56
CA GLN A 86 -1.69 10.05 7.56
C GLN A 86 -3.00 10.68 8.07
N ARG A 87 -4.14 10.00 7.83
CA ARG A 87 -5.46 10.45 8.27
C ARG A 87 -5.67 10.37 9.78
N SER A 88 -4.72 9.75 10.51
CA SER A 88 -4.85 9.47 11.95
C SER A 88 -6.13 8.68 12.27
N TYR A 89 -6.48 7.74 11.40
CA TYR A 89 -7.61 6.85 11.64
C TYR A 89 -7.41 6.11 12.95
N THR A 90 -8.39 6.22 13.83
CA THR A 90 -8.36 5.57 15.14
C THR A 90 -8.88 4.13 15.03
N SER A 91 -8.09 3.17 15.53
CA SER A 91 -8.45 1.75 15.57
C SER A 91 -9.86 1.53 16.08
N GLY A 92 -10.68 0.80 15.33
CA GLY A 92 -12.06 0.46 15.68
C GLY A 92 -13.10 1.53 15.34
N THR A 93 -12.71 2.70 14.82
CA THR A 93 -13.68 3.73 14.40
C THR A 93 -14.45 3.27 13.16
N SER A 94 -15.78 3.41 13.19
CA SER A 94 -16.63 3.09 12.05
C SER A 94 -16.44 4.09 10.92
N LEU A 95 -16.43 3.57 9.69
CA LEU A 95 -16.35 4.32 8.45
C LEU A 95 -17.63 4.09 7.62
N SER A 96 -18.10 5.14 6.97
CA SER A 96 -19.10 5.03 5.92
C SER A 96 -18.49 4.50 4.63
N SER A 97 -19.30 3.93 3.75
CA SER A 97 -18.88 3.51 2.41
C SER A 97 -18.20 4.67 1.67
N GLY A 98 -17.05 4.40 1.06
CA GLY A 98 -16.21 5.38 0.38
C GLY A 98 -15.22 6.12 1.28
N ALA A 99 -15.36 6.09 2.61
CA ALA A 99 -14.43 6.75 3.53
C ALA A 99 -13.13 5.95 3.67
N TYR A 100 -12.01 6.67 3.71
CA TYR A 100 -10.69 6.07 3.92
C TYR A 100 -10.37 5.95 5.41
N GLY A 101 -9.89 4.76 5.79
CA GLY A 101 -9.27 4.52 7.09
C GLY A 101 -7.77 4.81 7.05
N VAL A 102 -6.92 3.78 7.16
CA VAL A 102 -5.50 3.91 6.86
C VAL A 102 -5.29 4.19 5.36
N ASP A 103 -4.17 4.82 5.03
CA ASP A 103 -3.91 5.29 3.66
C ASP A 103 -4.09 4.18 2.62
N ARG A 104 -4.72 4.54 1.51
CA ARG A 104 -5.07 3.70 0.36
C ARG A 104 -6.22 2.70 0.59
N TRP A 105 -6.66 2.48 1.82
CA TRP A 105 -7.73 1.53 2.14
C TRP A 105 -9.03 2.25 2.49
N LYS A 106 -10.04 2.12 1.63
CA LYS A 106 -11.39 2.70 1.82
C LYS A 106 -12.42 1.65 2.17
N ALA A 107 -13.35 1.99 3.03
CA ALA A 107 -14.52 1.18 3.32
C ALA A 107 -15.41 1.05 2.07
N THR A 108 -15.93 -0.13 1.79
CA THR A 108 -16.89 -0.39 0.70
C THR A 108 -18.28 -0.69 1.21
N SER A 109 -18.44 -0.89 2.52
CA SER A 109 -19.73 -0.97 3.21
C SER A 109 -19.82 0.06 4.33
N ASN A 110 -21.05 0.44 4.72
CA ASN A 110 -21.27 1.31 5.87
C ASN A 110 -20.96 0.59 7.18
N ASN A 111 -20.59 1.36 8.20
CA ASN A 111 -20.20 0.86 9.52
C ASN A 111 -18.99 -0.08 9.51
N SER A 112 -18.16 -0.04 8.47
CA SER A 112 -16.89 -0.77 8.42
C SER A 112 -15.93 -0.22 9.46
N SER A 113 -15.18 -1.08 10.12
CA SER A 113 -14.08 -0.67 10.99
C SER A 113 -12.90 -1.61 10.85
N MET A 114 -11.70 -1.06 10.98
CA MET A 114 -10.46 -1.82 11.12
C MET A 114 -9.96 -1.66 12.54
N THR A 115 -9.80 -2.77 13.25
CA THR A 115 -9.13 -2.78 14.56
C THR A 115 -7.72 -3.31 14.36
N PHE A 116 -6.73 -2.60 14.90
CA PHE A 116 -5.34 -2.99 14.76
C PHE A 116 -4.52 -2.66 16.01
N THR A 117 -3.46 -3.45 16.20
CA THR A 117 -2.40 -3.17 17.17
C THR A 117 -1.06 -3.15 16.43
N TYR A 118 -0.16 -2.26 16.84
CA TYR A 118 1.17 -2.17 16.23
C TYR A 118 1.96 -3.47 16.41
N SER A 119 2.64 -3.89 15.34
CA SER A 119 3.68 -4.92 15.39
C SER A 119 4.88 -4.50 14.54
N VAL A 120 6.03 -5.15 14.76
CA VAL A 120 7.26 -4.87 13.99
C VAL A 120 7.12 -5.15 12.48
N ASN A 121 6.16 -5.99 12.09
CA ASN A 121 5.88 -6.36 10.70
C ASN A 121 4.70 -5.58 10.10
N GLY A 122 4.18 -4.58 10.80
CA GLY A 122 3.01 -3.82 10.43
C GLY A 122 1.84 -4.02 11.39
N TYR A 123 0.66 -3.61 10.96
CA TYR A 123 -0.57 -3.81 11.74
C TYR A 123 -1.35 -5.01 11.20
N PRO A 124 -1.40 -6.16 11.92
CA PRO A 124 -2.48 -7.10 11.67
C PRO A 124 -3.79 -6.38 11.94
N VAL A 125 -4.71 -6.42 10.97
CA VAL A 125 -6.00 -5.77 11.09
C VAL A 125 -7.09 -6.80 11.30
N THR A 126 -8.11 -6.39 12.06
CA THR A 126 -9.36 -7.12 12.21
C THR A 126 -10.46 -6.29 11.57
N ILE A 127 -11.21 -6.88 10.65
CA ILE A 127 -12.37 -6.26 10.01
C ILE A 127 -13.61 -6.69 10.81
N ASN A 128 -14.46 -5.74 11.21
CA ASN A 128 -15.69 -6.05 11.92
C ASN A 128 -16.68 -6.85 11.06
N SER A 129 -17.57 -7.60 11.66
CA SER A 129 -18.59 -8.39 10.97
C SER A 129 -19.42 -7.52 10.03
N GLY A 130 -19.57 -7.95 8.78
CA GLY A 130 -20.26 -7.19 7.72
C GLY A 130 -19.46 -6.01 7.14
N GLY A 131 -18.25 -5.76 7.65
CA GLY A 131 -17.35 -4.73 7.13
C GLY A 131 -16.62 -5.20 5.87
N SER A 132 -16.26 -4.24 5.01
CA SER A 132 -15.45 -4.48 3.82
C SER A 132 -14.58 -3.29 3.48
N PHE A 133 -13.40 -3.57 2.92
CA PHE A 133 -12.39 -2.58 2.55
C PHE A 133 -11.78 -2.90 1.20
N ALA A 134 -11.49 -1.85 0.42
CA ALA A 134 -10.84 -1.99 -0.87
C ALA A 134 -9.65 -1.04 -1.04
N GLN A 135 -8.73 -1.46 -1.89
CA GLN A 135 -7.75 -0.59 -2.53
C GLN A 135 -7.99 -0.60 -4.03
N VAL A 136 -8.08 0.60 -4.63
CA VAL A 136 -8.10 0.76 -6.08
C VAL A 136 -6.69 1.05 -6.57
N ILE A 137 -6.21 0.24 -7.50
CA ILE A 137 -4.88 0.34 -8.10
C ILE A 137 -5.02 1.00 -9.46
N GLU A 138 -4.20 2.02 -9.73
CA GLU A 138 -4.17 2.67 -11.05
C GLU A 138 -3.76 1.68 -12.14
N GLN A 139 -4.38 1.79 -13.29
CA GLN A 139 -4.05 0.99 -14.48
C GLN A 139 -2.56 1.10 -14.84
N THR A 140 -1.96 2.28 -14.71
CA THR A 140 -0.53 2.53 -14.98
C THR A 140 0.43 1.74 -14.08
N ASN A 141 -0.06 1.25 -12.92
CA ASN A 141 0.70 0.42 -12.00
C ASN A 141 0.47 -1.09 -12.22
N ILE A 142 -0.36 -1.47 -13.18
CA ILE A 142 -0.63 -2.86 -13.55
C ILE A 142 0.35 -3.28 -14.65
N PRO A 143 1.20 -4.30 -14.44
CA PRO A 143 2.19 -4.75 -15.42
C PRO A 143 1.61 -5.44 -16.67
N GLY A 144 0.57 -4.86 -17.28
CA GLY A 144 -0.11 -5.36 -18.47
C GLY A 144 -1.08 -6.51 -18.20
N SER A 145 -1.65 -7.09 -19.26
CA SER A 145 -2.60 -8.20 -19.17
C SER A 145 -1.93 -9.50 -18.70
N GLY A 146 -2.72 -10.41 -18.17
CA GLY A 146 -2.29 -11.75 -17.75
C GLY A 146 -2.89 -12.22 -16.43
N SER A 147 -2.36 -13.32 -15.91
CA SER A 147 -2.77 -13.87 -14.61
C SER A 147 -2.13 -13.11 -13.46
N TYR A 148 -2.92 -12.88 -12.43
CA TYR A 148 -2.52 -12.24 -11.17
C TYR A 148 -3.00 -13.07 -9.99
N THR A 149 -2.19 -13.11 -8.94
CA THR A 149 -2.54 -13.81 -7.70
C THR A 149 -2.60 -12.81 -6.55
N LEU A 150 -3.76 -12.74 -5.90
CA LEU A 150 -3.98 -12.04 -4.64
C LEU A 150 -3.82 -13.02 -3.49
N SER A 151 -2.93 -12.72 -2.55
CA SER A 151 -2.69 -13.56 -1.37
C SER A 151 -2.63 -12.71 -0.09
N TRP A 152 -2.99 -13.31 1.04
CA TRP A 152 -2.95 -12.70 2.36
C TRP A 152 -2.94 -13.75 3.45
N SER A 153 -2.58 -13.36 4.67
CA SER A 153 -2.76 -14.14 5.89
C SER A 153 -4.01 -13.67 6.63
N GLY A 154 -4.71 -14.60 7.29
CA GLY A 154 -5.90 -14.32 8.06
C GLY A 154 -7.15 -15.04 7.57
N THR A 155 -8.30 -14.64 8.10
CA THR A 155 -9.59 -15.32 7.88
C THR A 155 -10.60 -14.52 7.04
N ALA A 156 -10.25 -13.30 6.61
CA ALA A 156 -11.05 -12.52 5.68
C ALA A 156 -11.15 -13.23 4.32
N THR A 157 -12.23 -12.99 3.60
CA THR A 157 -12.37 -13.38 2.19
C THR A 157 -12.07 -12.19 1.30
N GLY A 158 -11.50 -12.45 0.13
CA GLY A 158 -11.05 -11.40 -0.79
C GLY A 158 -11.43 -11.66 -2.23
N ARG A 159 -11.38 -10.60 -3.04
CA ARG A 159 -11.58 -10.64 -4.48
C ARG A 159 -10.74 -9.59 -5.19
N VAL A 160 -10.50 -9.80 -6.48
CA VAL A 160 -9.78 -8.86 -7.33
C VAL A 160 -10.42 -8.84 -8.71
N TYR A 161 -10.58 -7.65 -9.30
CA TYR A 161 -11.27 -7.48 -10.58
C TYR A 161 -10.96 -6.12 -11.23
N ASN A 162 -11.17 -5.99 -12.54
CA ASN A 162 -11.07 -4.72 -13.24
C ASN A 162 -12.19 -3.77 -12.80
N SER A 163 -11.86 -2.53 -12.49
CA SER A 163 -12.85 -1.50 -12.16
C SER A 163 -13.83 -1.30 -13.32
N GLY A 164 -15.13 -1.26 -12.99
CA GLY A 164 -16.20 -1.19 -13.98
C GLY A 164 -16.71 -2.54 -14.48
N SER A 165 -16.04 -3.66 -14.15
CA SER A 165 -16.57 -4.99 -14.42
C SER A 165 -17.43 -5.51 -13.25
N THR A 166 -18.20 -6.57 -13.50
CA THR A 166 -18.94 -7.26 -12.43
C THR A 166 -17.95 -7.87 -11.44
N ALA A 167 -18.09 -7.51 -10.16
CA ALA A 167 -17.27 -8.05 -9.11
C ALA A 167 -17.55 -9.55 -8.92
N PRO A 168 -16.51 -10.43 -8.88
CA PRO A 168 -16.68 -11.85 -8.60
C PRO A 168 -17.09 -12.08 -7.14
N SER A 169 -17.47 -13.30 -6.80
CA SER A 169 -17.67 -13.71 -5.41
C SER A 169 -16.36 -13.62 -4.63
N TYR A 170 -16.46 -13.33 -3.34
CA TYR A 170 -15.31 -13.40 -2.44
C TYR A 170 -14.87 -14.84 -2.23
N ALA A 171 -13.56 -15.05 -2.09
CA ALA A 171 -12.96 -16.37 -1.89
C ALA A 171 -11.87 -16.33 -0.81
N ALA A 172 -11.41 -17.50 -0.36
CA ALA A 172 -10.28 -17.64 0.56
C ALA A 172 -8.95 -17.42 -0.19
N SER A 173 -7.90 -17.00 0.54
CA SER A 173 -6.53 -16.85 0.02
C SER A 173 -5.92 -18.21 -0.38
N PRO A 174 -5.18 -18.30 -1.51
CA PRO A 174 -4.99 -17.25 -2.53
C PRO A 174 -6.10 -17.23 -3.60
N VAL A 175 -6.27 -16.08 -4.29
CA VAL A 175 -7.21 -15.92 -5.41
C VAL A 175 -6.41 -15.58 -6.67
N THR A 176 -6.60 -16.37 -7.74
CA THR A 176 -5.99 -16.11 -9.05
C THR A 176 -7.06 -15.61 -10.03
N VAL A 177 -6.73 -14.56 -10.80
CA VAL A 177 -7.62 -13.92 -11.77
C VAL A 177 -6.83 -13.51 -13.01
N THR A 178 -7.53 -13.40 -14.14
CA THR A 178 -6.97 -12.77 -15.34
C THR A 178 -7.41 -11.30 -15.38
N LEU A 179 -6.44 -10.39 -15.45
CA LEU A 179 -6.66 -8.94 -15.63
C LEU A 179 -6.26 -8.54 -17.05
N ASP A 180 -7.00 -7.59 -17.62
CA ASP A 180 -6.76 -7.12 -19.00
C ASP A 180 -5.64 -6.08 -19.13
N GLY A 181 -5.27 -5.44 -17.98
CA GLY A 181 -4.24 -4.39 -17.94
C GLY A 181 -4.68 -3.05 -18.54
N THR A 182 -5.97 -2.88 -18.87
CA THR A 182 -6.50 -1.68 -19.53
C THR A 182 -7.34 -0.80 -18.62
N ALA A 183 -7.72 -1.29 -17.43
CA ALA A 183 -8.51 -0.62 -16.43
C ALA A 183 -7.80 -0.57 -15.07
N ASN A 184 -8.28 0.32 -14.19
CA ASN A 184 -7.92 0.26 -12.78
C ASN A 184 -8.35 -1.08 -12.19
N VAL A 185 -7.65 -1.56 -11.17
CA VAL A 185 -7.95 -2.84 -10.51
C VAL A 185 -8.41 -2.59 -9.09
N VAL A 186 -9.49 -3.28 -8.70
CA VAL A 186 -10.03 -3.26 -7.34
C VAL A 186 -9.59 -4.54 -6.63
N VAL A 187 -8.95 -4.39 -5.48
CA VAL A 187 -8.73 -5.46 -4.51
C VAL A 187 -9.60 -5.17 -3.30
N GLU A 188 -10.44 -6.12 -2.92
CA GLU A 188 -11.44 -5.92 -1.87
C GLU A 188 -11.50 -7.13 -0.94
N PHE A 189 -11.66 -6.85 0.36
CA PHE A 189 -11.79 -7.84 1.43
C PHE A 189 -13.06 -7.61 2.21
N GLU A 190 -13.68 -8.70 2.68
CA GLU A 190 -14.86 -8.63 3.54
C GLU A 190 -14.76 -9.55 4.77
N ALA A 191 -15.57 -9.24 5.77
CA ALA A 191 -15.76 -10.01 6.97
C ALA A 191 -17.18 -10.55 7.06
N THR A 192 -17.48 -11.64 6.33
CA THR A 192 -18.78 -12.30 6.36
C THR A 192 -18.81 -13.38 7.46
N GLY A 193 -19.92 -13.47 8.17
CA GLY A 193 -20.14 -14.48 9.21
C GLY A 193 -19.31 -14.28 10.48
N GLY A 194 -19.04 -13.01 10.85
CA GLY A 194 -18.29 -12.62 12.03
C GLY A 194 -17.07 -11.76 11.69
N THR A 195 -16.40 -11.28 12.73
CA THR A 195 -15.15 -10.52 12.62
C THR A 195 -14.03 -11.38 12.03
N LYS A 196 -13.25 -10.84 11.11
CA LYS A 196 -12.17 -11.52 10.37
C LYS A 196 -10.85 -10.81 10.50
N THR A 197 -9.77 -11.59 10.40
CA THR A 197 -8.39 -11.07 10.42
C THR A 197 -7.82 -10.93 9.02
N LEU A 198 -6.93 -9.96 8.82
CA LEU A 198 -6.25 -9.68 7.56
C LEU A 198 -4.85 -9.11 7.83
N GLU A 199 -3.84 -9.65 7.19
CA GLU A 199 -2.48 -9.16 7.22
C GLU A 199 -1.68 -9.63 6.00
N LYS A 200 -0.53 -9.00 5.73
CA LYS A 200 0.40 -9.42 4.69
C LYS A 200 -0.27 -9.58 3.31
N VAL A 201 -0.99 -8.55 2.91
CA VAL A 201 -1.71 -8.55 1.65
C VAL A 201 -0.75 -8.36 0.48
N GLN A 202 -0.87 -9.18 -0.56
CA GLN A 202 -0.03 -9.10 -1.76
C GLN A 202 -0.85 -9.38 -3.02
N LEU A 203 -0.75 -8.49 -4.00
CA LEU A 203 -1.17 -8.74 -5.39
C LEU A 203 0.08 -8.75 -6.25
N GLU A 204 0.26 -9.81 -7.01
CA GLU A 204 1.41 -9.99 -7.90
C GLU A 204 1.02 -10.61 -9.23
N LYS A 205 1.77 -10.33 -10.29
CA LYS A 205 1.56 -10.97 -11.59
C LYS A 205 2.11 -12.40 -11.54
N GLY A 206 1.32 -13.37 -11.92
CA GLY A 206 1.65 -14.79 -11.91
C GLY A 206 0.47 -15.64 -11.45
N THR A 207 0.63 -16.96 -11.50
CA THR A 207 -0.39 -17.94 -11.17
C THR A 207 -0.23 -18.55 -9.78
N SER A 208 0.82 -18.15 -9.02
CA SER A 208 1.15 -18.69 -7.71
C SER A 208 1.57 -17.56 -6.76
N ALA A 209 1.14 -17.66 -5.50
CA ALA A 209 1.55 -16.72 -4.47
C ALA A 209 3.02 -16.95 -4.10
N THR A 210 3.76 -15.83 -3.94
CA THR A 210 5.12 -15.85 -3.41
C THR A 210 5.16 -15.40 -1.94
N ASN A 211 6.34 -15.43 -1.32
CA ASN A 211 6.51 -14.89 0.03
C ASN A 211 6.16 -13.40 0.04
N TRP A 212 5.36 -12.99 1.01
CA TRP A 212 4.92 -11.61 1.15
C TRP A 212 6.09 -10.63 1.28
N ARG A 213 5.96 -9.51 0.62
CA ARG A 213 6.87 -8.35 0.70
C ARG A 213 6.11 -7.05 0.52
N LEU A 214 6.62 -5.97 1.09
CA LEU A 214 6.14 -4.63 0.77
C LEU A 214 6.46 -4.27 -0.67
N GLN A 215 5.66 -3.38 -1.25
CA GLN A 215 5.97 -2.79 -2.56
C GLN A 215 7.24 -1.93 -2.51
N SER A 216 7.57 -1.38 -1.35
CA SER A 216 8.66 -0.45 -1.12
C SER A 216 9.63 -0.94 -0.05
N ASN A 217 10.86 -0.44 -0.07
CA ASN A 217 11.87 -0.74 0.94
C ASN A 217 11.74 0.25 2.13
N GLY A 218 10.89 -0.10 3.09
CA GLY A 218 10.74 0.64 4.35
C GLY A 218 9.59 1.66 4.37
N PHE A 219 9.36 2.21 5.58
CA PHE A 219 8.23 3.11 5.87
C PHE A 219 8.24 4.39 5.02
N GLU A 220 9.38 5.06 4.88
CA GLU A 220 9.49 6.33 4.16
C GLU A 220 9.14 6.18 2.67
N ALA A 221 9.59 5.09 2.05
CA ALA A 221 9.27 4.81 0.66
C ALA A 221 7.78 4.44 0.48
N GLU A 222 7.17 3.76 1.45
CA GLU A 222 5.74 3.46 1.45
C GLU A 222 4.91 4.72 1.69
N LEU A 223 5.33 5.58 2.61
CA LEU A 223 4.71 6.89 2.85
C LEU A 223 4.73 7.76 1.58
N ALA A 224 5.86 7.83 0.88
CA ALA A 224 5.95 8.58 -0.38
C ALA A 224 4.94 8.08 -1.43
N LYS A 225 4.72 6.77 -1.54
CA LYS A 225 3.69 6.21 -2.42
C LYS A 225 2.27 6.56 -1.98
N CYS A 226 2.00 6.58 -0.68
CA CYS A 226 0.72 7.03 -0.14
C CYS A 226 0.49 8.52 -0.39
N GLN A 227 1.53 9.35 -0.25
CA GLN A 227 1.48 10.79 -0.48
C GLN A 227 1.15 11.17 -1.93
N ARG A 228 1.38 10.28 -2.89
CA ARG A 228 0.90 10.45 -4.26
C ARG A 228 -0.64 10.55 -4.35
N TYR A 229 -1.36 10.05 -3.33
CA TYR A 229 -2.83 10.00 -3.30
C TYR A 229 -3.45 10.88 -2.22
N TYR A 230 -2.78 11.02 -1.08
CA TYR A 230 -3.24 11.85 0.01
C TYR A 230 -2.05 12.41 0.79
N ILE A 231 -2.09 13.70 1.06
CA ILE A 231 -1.09 14.42 1.86
C ILE A 231 -1.80 15.15 2.98
N ARG A 232 -1.22 15.11 4.18
CA ARG A 232 -1.73 15.83 5.36
C ARG A 232 -0.63 16.63 6.04
N TYR A 233 -0.94 17.89 6.34
CA TYR A 233 -0.13 18.80 7.12
C TYR A 233 -0.78 18.98 8.48
N ASN A 234 -0.03 18.68 9.54
CA ASN A 234 -0.47 18.81 10.91
C ASN A 234 0.14 20.05 11.55
N ALA A 235 -0.58 20.66 12.49
CA ALA A 235 -0.11 21.82 13.26
C ALA A 235 1.14 21.53 14.10
N GLY A 236 1.48 20.28 14.33
CA GLY A 236 2.59 19.84 15.15
C GLY A 236 2.28 19.97 16.65
N SER A 237 3.32 19.99 17.49
CA SER A 237 3.19 20.02 18.94
C SER A 237 2.74 21.37 19.51
N SER A 238 2.71 22.42 18.69
CA SER A 238 2.24 23.75 19.09
C SER A 238 0.80 23.96 18.66
N GLY A 239 -0.08 24.38 19.57
CA GLY A 239 -1.45 24.77 19.22
C GLY A 239 -1.53 25.99 18.27
N TYR A 240 -0.40 26.59 17.90
CA TYR A 240 -0.26 27.73 17.01
C TYR A 240 0.72 27.44 15.86
N GLY A 241 0.87 26.17 15.49
CA GLY A 241 1.77 25.76 14.39
C GLY A 241 1.39 26.38 13.06
N LYS A 242 2.40 26.88 12.34
CA LYS A 242 2.26 27.47 10.99
C LYS A 242 2.51 26.39 9.97
N VAL A 243 1.58 26.20 9.01
CA VAL A 243 1.67 25.14 8.00
C VAL A 243 1.87 25.64 6.58
N ALA A 244 1.52 26.89 6.28
CA ALA A 244 1.70 27.50 4.96
C ALA A 244 1.86 29.01 5.03
N GLN A 245 2.31 29.60 3.92
CA GLN A 245 2.38 31.04 3.69
C GLN A 245 1.58 31.41 2.46
N GLY A 246 1.10 32.65 2.43
CA GLY A 246 0.34 33.17 1.31
C GLY A 246 0.01 34.65 1.45
N PHE A 247 -0.94 35.14 0.67
CA PHE A 247 -1.38 36.55 0.69
C PHE A 247 -2.87 36.66 0.50
N ALA A 248 -3.41 37.77 1.00
CA ALA A 248 -4.80 38.10 0.75
C ALA A 248 -5.00 38.46 -0.74
N LEU A 249 -5.96 37.78 -1.36
CA LEU A 249 -6.43 38.08 -2.71
C LEU A 249 -7.36 39.30 -2.71
N GLY A 250 -8.03 39.52 -1.59
CA GLY A 250 -8.97 40.60 -1.35
C GLY A 250 -9.33 40.67 0.14
N SER A 251 -10.33 41.46 0.48
CA SER A 251 -10.76 41.59 1.89
C SER A 251 -11.40 40.32 2.47
N ASN A 252 -11.84 39.38 1.61
CA ASN A 252 -12.63 38.22 2.02
C ASN A 252 -11.92 36.87 1.85
N SER A 253 -10.73 36.84 1.24
CA SER A 253 -9.99 35.58 1.07
C SER A 253 -8.47 35.75 1.18
N VAL A 254 -7.82 34.68 1.68
CA VAL A 254 -6.36 34.56 1.75
C VAL A 254 -5.97 33.24 1.09
N ALA A 255 -5.13 33.32 0.05
CA ALA A 255 -4.59 32.16 -0.63
C ALA A 255 -3.30 31.69 0.05
N PHE A 256 -3.16 30.37 0.16
CA PHE A 256 -2.00 29.70 0.73
C PHE A 256 -1.47 28.64 -0.23
N GLY A 257 -0.14 28.57 -0.36
CA GLY A 257 0.53 27.57 -1.20
C GLY A 257 1.17 26.46 -0.37
N PHE A 258 0.97 25.22 -0.83
CA PHE A 258 1.53 24.01 -0.24
C PHE A 258 2.37 23.26 -1.26
N PRO A 259 3.72 23.31 -1.16
CA PRO A 259 4.57 22.44 -1.95
C PRO A 259 4.38 20.99 -1.49
N VAL A 260 4.12 20.06 -2.42
CA VAL A 260 3.94 18.67 -2.08
C VAL A 260 5.26 17.90 -2.13
N PRO A 261 5.56 17.01 -1.18
CA PRO A 261 6.83 16.28 -1.15
C PRO A 261 6.96 15.26 -2.29
N VAL A 262 5.83 14.79 -2.80
CA VAL A 262 5.74 13.83 -3.92
C VAL A 262 4.68 14.30 -4.89
N GLU A 263 4.96 14.23 -6.18
CA GLU A 263 3.97 14.59 -7.20
C GLU A 263 2.69 13.76 -7.05
N MET A 264 1.56 14.43 -6.86
CA MET A 264 0.28 13.77 -6.70
C MET A 264 -0.17 13.09 -8.00
N ARG A 265 -0.99 12.07 -7.90
CA ARG A 265 -1.56 11.33 -9.04
C ARG A 265 -2.26 12.24 -10.04
N THR A 266 -3.03 13.15 -9.53
CA THR A 266 -3.76 14.19 -10.26
C THR A 266 -3.79 15.43 -9.37
N VAL A 267 -4.25 16.54 -9.89
CA VAL A 267 -4.57 17.70 -9.06
C VAL A 267 -5.53 17.28 -7.95
N ALA A 268 -5.29 17.73 -6.73
CA ALA A 268 -6.15 17.40 -5.60
C ALA A 268 -7.61 17.73 -5.91
N SER A 269 -8.51 16.80 -5.64
CA SER A 269 -9.95 16.93 -5.92
C SER A 269 -10.75 17.41 -4.70
N SER A 270 -10.17 17.31 -3.51
CA SER A 270 -10.80 17.74 -2.26
C SER A 270 -9.78 18.20 -1.23
N VAL A 271 -10.21 19.11 -0.38
CA VAL A 271 -9.49 19.50 0.84
C VAL A 271 -10.21 18.88 2.04
N ASP A 272 -9.42 18.24 2.91
CA ASP A 272 -9.84 17.64 4.16
C ASP A 272 -9.19 18.44 5.30
N TYR A 273 -9.96 18.86 6.31
CA TYR A 273 -9.42 19.67 7.40
C TYR A 273 -10.19 19.48 8.71
N SER A 274 -9.50 19.71 9.81
CA SER A 274 -10.12 19.81 11.12
C SER A 274 -11.13 20.96 11.16
N THR A 275 -11.86 21.10 12.27
CA THR A 275 -12.82 22.21 12.45
C THR A 275 -12.26 23.54 11.97
N ILE A 276 -12.97 24.26 11.12
CA ILE A 276 -12.53 25.53 10.53
C ILE A 276 -12.13 26.57 11.60
N GLY A 277 -12.80 26.56 12.73
CA GLY A 277 -12.48 27.37 13.91
C GLY A 277 -11.06 27.21 14.45
N ASN A 278 -10.39 26.12 14.11
CA ASN A 278 -9.02 25.82 14.52
C ASN A 278 -7.97 26.41 13.59
N TRP A 279 -8.37 27.23 12.60
CA TRP A 279 -7.48 27.83 11.61
C TRP A 279 -7.59 29.35 11.57
N ARG A 280 -6.45 30.00 11.39
CA ARG A 280 -6.33 31.47 11.25
C ARG A 280 -5.37 31.83 10.13
N ALA A 281 -5.75 32.86 9.37
CA ALA A 281 -4.78 33.65 8.61
C ALA A 281 -4.18 34.67 9.57
N TYR A 282 -2.86 34.64 9.76
CA TYR A 282 -2.12 35.45 10.73
C TYR A 282 -1.02 36.26 10.07
N ASP A 283 -1.01 37.57 10.25
CA ASP A 283 -0.06 38.50 9.66
C ASP A 283 0.99 39.06 10.62
N ASN A 284 1.23 38.37 11.75
CA ASN A 284 2.05 38.74 12.91
C ASN A 284 1.49 39.89 13.76
N VAL A 285 0.38 40.50 13.39
CA VAL A 285 -0.30 41.57 14.15
C VAL A 285 -1.74 41.16 14.49
N SER A 286 -2.45 40.59 13.52
CA SER A 286 -3.86 40.26 13.66
C SER A 286 -4.16 38.85 13.13
N GLU A 287 -5.26 38.30 13.64
CA GLU A 287 -5.78 37.00 13.21
C GLU A 287 -7.09 37.20 12.45
N LYS A 288 -7.25 36.41 11.38
CA LYS A 288 -8.49 36.39 10.60
C LYS A 288 -9.05 34.96 10.62
N THR A 289 -10.32 34.86 11.00
CA THR A 289 -11.05 33.60 10.98
C THR A 289 -11.78 33.49 9.64
N GLY A 290 -11.62 32.37 8.95
CA GLY A 290 -12.40 32.05 7.75
C GLY A 290 -13.62 31.20 8.04
N SER A 291 -14.46 31.01 7.06
CA SER A 291 -15.66 30.15 7.10
C SER A 291 -15.43 28.78 6.47
N SER A 292 -14.50 28.64 5.51
CA SER A 292 -14.19 27.40 4.83
C SER A 292 -12.87 27.47 4.10
N PHE A 293 -12.32 26.29 3.71
CA PHE A 293 -11.26 26.19 2.72
C PHE A 293 -11.84 25.81 1.36
N SER A 294 -11.26 26.36 0.29
CA SER A 294 -11.60 26.06 -1.10
C SER A 294 -10.31 25.76 -1.88
N LEU A 295 -10.31 24.71 -2.69
CA LEU A 295 -9.20 24.47 -3.62
C LEU A 295 -9.23 25.51 -4.74
N ASP A 296 -8.05 26.07 -5.03
CA ASP A 296 -7.87 26.97 -6.16
C ASP A 296 -7.63 26.17 -7.45
N THR A 297 -8.24 26.62 -8.54
CA THR A 297 -8.08 26.04 -9.88
C THR A 297 -6.66 26.14 -10.43
N ALA A 298 -5.81 27.03 -9.89
CA ALA A 298 -4.40 27.12 -10.20
C ALA A 298 -3.54 26.05 -9.50
N SER A 299 -4.13 25.13 -8.74
CA SER A 299 -3.42 24.00 -8.17
C SER A 299 -2.88 23.08 -9.26
N THR A 300 -1.70 22.49 -9.00
CA THR A 300 -1.06 21.50 -9.88
C THR A 300 -0.80 20.20 -9.12
N THR A 301 -0.26 19.19 -9.79
CA THR A 301 0.15 17.94 -9.14
C THR A 301 1.36 18.10 -8.20
N LYS A 302 2.07 19.24 -8.28
CA LYS A 302 3.29 19.53 -7.49
C LYS A 302 3.13 20.65 -6.48
N PHE A 303 2.07 21.43 -6.62
CA PHE A 303 1.82 22.59 -5.78
C PHE A 303 0.33 22.82 -5.63
N ILE A 304 -0.15 22.81 -4.38
CA ILE A 304 -1.56 23.00 -4.07
C ILE A 304 -1.80 24.42 -3.59
N ASN A 305 -2.72 25.10 -4.24
CA ASN A 305 -3.23 26.39 -3.80
C ASN A 305 -4.60 26.19 -3.14
N VAL A 306 -4.76 26.79 -1.96
CA VAL A 306 -6.00 26.75 -1.21
C VAL A 306 -6.35 28.12 -0.68
N GLU A 307 -7.60 28.51 -0.74
CA GLU A 307 -8.10 29.74 -0.16
C GLU A 307 -8.80 29.49 1.17
N LEU A 308 -8.46 30.27 2.18
CA LEU A 308 -9.30 30.47 3.36
C LEU A 308 -10.30 31.59 3.03
N VAL A 309 -11.56 31.22 2.90
CA VAL A 309 -12.64 32.11 2.46
C VAL A 309 -13.43 32.62 3.66
N GLY A 310 -14.07 33.80 3.51
CA GLY A 310 -14.92 34.37 4.54
C GLY A 310 -14.14 35.09 5.65
N VAL A 311 -12.93 35.55 5.39
CA VAL A 311 -12.08 36.20 6.41
C VAL A 311 -12.50 37.64 6.75
N GLY A 312 -13.30 38.30 5.91
CA GLY A 312 -14.05 39.53 6.18
C GLY A 312 -13.26 40.84 6.31
N SER A 313 -11.93 40.81 6.54
CA SER A 313 -11.15 42.02 6.79
C SER A 313 -9.66 41.83 6.53
N ALA A 314 -9.29 41.00 5.55
CA ALA A 314 -7.94 40.84 5.10
C ALA A 314 -7.51 42.06 4.27
N THR A 315 -6.24 42.46 4.35
CA THR A 315 -5.66 43.55 3.53
C THR A 315 -5.07 42.96 2.27
N THR A 316 -5.60 43.32 1.11
CA THR A 316 -5.15 42.84 -0.20
C THR A 316 -3.63 42.92 -0.35
N SER A 317 -3.02 41.88 -0.92
CA SER A 317 -1.58 41.72 -1.13
C SER A 317 -0.74 41.62 0.15
N ARG A 318 -1.33 41.69 1.33
CA ARG A 318 -0.59 41.49 2.58
C ARG A 318 -0.26 40.03 2.78
N PRO A 319 0.97 39.68 3.23
CA PRO A 319 1.37 38.33 3.52
C PRO A 319 0.70 37.79 4.81
N TYR A 320 0.31 36.54 4.80
CA TYR A 320 -0.28 35.81 5.92
C TYR A 320 0.36 34.44 6.07
N PHE A 321 0.39 33.93 7.30
CA PHE A 321 0.62 32.51 7.60
C PHE A 321 -0.72 31.83 7.82
N LEU A 322 -0.90 30.62 7.30
CA LEU A 322 -1.92 29.72 7.78
C LEU A 322 -1.40 29.03 9.03
N ARG A 323 -2.08 29.24 10.15
CA ARG A 323 -1.69 28.65 11.42
C ARG A 323 -2.87 28.03 12.15
N ALA A 324 -2.59 27.03 12.96
CA ALA A 324 -3.55 26.51 13.93
C ALA A 324 -3.88 27.56 15.00
N PHE A 325 -5.03 27.43 15.64
CA PHE A 325 -5.47 28.28 16.72
C PHE A 325 -5.87 27.44 17.94
N ASN A 326 -4.96 27.39 18.91
CA ASN A 326 -5.11 26.69 20.16
C ASN A 326 -5.50 25.20 20.02
N ASP A 327 -5.00 24.55 18.96
CA ASP A 327 -5.27 23.15 18.69
C ASP A 327 -4.05 22.43 18.10
N THR A 328 -3.50 21.49 18.88
CA THR A 328 -2.37 20.63 18.43
C THR A 328 -2.79 19.53 17.48
N ALA A 329 -4.08 19.23 17.41
CA ALA A 329 -4.65 18.23 16.49
C ALA A 329 -5.12 18.82 15.16
N ALA A 330 -5.00 20.16 14.97
CA ALA A 330 -5.39 20.82 13.74
C ALA A 330 -4.62 20.27 12.54
N TYR A 331 -5.33 19.99 11.45
CA TYR A 331 -4.76 19.48 10.21
C TYR A 331 -5.48 20.03 8.98
N ILE A 332 -4.75 20.04 7.88
CA ILE A 332 -5.28 20.23 6.52
C ILE A 332 -4.66 19.16 5.60
N GLY A 333 -5.48 18.51 4.81
CA GLY A 333 -5.10 17.43 3.90
C GLY A 333 -5.67 17.62 2.52
N PHE A 334 -5.03 17.00 1.54
CA PHE A 334 -5.39 17.11 0.13
C PHE A 334 -5.49 15.72 -0.48
N SER A 335 -6.60 15.45 -1.17
CA SER A 335 -6.88 14.13 -1.70
C SER A 335 -6.88 14.12 -3.24
N ALA A 336 -6.17 13.15 -3.80
CA ALA A 336 -6.18 12.74 -5.19
C ALA A 336 -6.52 11.23 -5.30
N GLU A 337 -7.30 10.70 -4.36
CA GLU A 337 -7.68 9.28 -4.30
C GLU A 337 -8.57 8.83 -5.47
N LEU A 338 -8.75 7.50 -5.62
CA LEU A 338 -9.49 6.84 -6.70
C LEU A 338 -10.89 6.40 -6.25
#